data_cbfb9c1bb7bf7b0e2e8a8cb0bae354c5
#
_entry.id   cbfb9c1bb7bf7b0e2e8a8cb0bae354c5
#
_cell.length_a   1.000
_cell.length_b   1.000
_cell.length_c   1.000
_cell.angle_alpha   90.00
_cell.angle_beta   90.00
_cell.angle_gamma   90.00
#
_symmetry.space_group_name_H-M   'P 1'
#
loop_
_entity.id
_entity.type
_entity.pdbx_description
1 polymer ?
#
loop_
_entity_poly.entity_id
_entity_poly.type
_entity_poly.pdbx_seq_one_letter_code
_entity_poly.pdbx_strand_id
1 'polypeptide(L)'
;MTVVALPNHGPTITGSKLRYQIGDRVQVNCTSGRSRPATRLAWYVNGEPAPPAALQPPVHETHPDGLETTSLELDFKVKPKHFRRGDLKLKCLATIATVYWRSNEESVQGERMKGYARSRELSEGASRADRVQAAGKHGAAPRALPALPLPALLPALALLLAHAAANPTMRLNT
;
A
#
# COMPACT_ATOMS: atom_id res chain seq x y z
N MET A 1 1.67 -11.08 -42.38
CA MET A 1 0.48 -11.26 -41.51
C MET A 1 0.93 -11.86 -40.20
N THR A 2 0.70 -11.20 -39.07
CA THR A 2 1.04 -11.77 -37.74
C THR A 2 -0.20 -12.46 -37.20
N VAL A 3 -0.13 -13.75 -36.96
CA VAL A 3 -1.21 -14.53 -36.37
C VAL A 3 -1.17 -14.33 -34.87
N VAL A 4 -2.27 -13.86 -34.27
CA VAL A 4 -2.43 -13.69 -32.83
C VAL A 4 -3.43 -14.73 -32.33
N ALA A 5 -3.01 -15.54 -31.35
CA ALA A 5 -3.90 -16.44 -30.61
C ALA A 5 -4.09 -15.89 -29.19
N LEU A 6 -5.31 -15.51 -28.86
CA LEU A 6 -5.64 -14.95 -27.54
C LEU A 6 -5.95 -16.07 -26.53
N PRO A 7 -5.65 -15.86 -25.23
CA PRO A 7 -6.04 -16.81 -24.19
C PRO A 7 -7.55 -16.94 -24.07
N ASN A 8 -8.04 -18.15 -23.85
CA ASN A 8 -9.47 -18.43 -23.68
C ASN A 8 -10.04 -17.93 -22.34
N HIS A 9 -9.16 -17.75 -21.34
CA HIS A 9 -9.53 -17.31 -20.00
C HIS A 9 -8.51 -16.29 -19.47
N GLY A 10 -8.91 -15.59 -18.42
CA GLY A 10 -8.03 -14.67 -17.69
C GLY A 10 -6.90 -15.40 -16.94
N PRO A 11 -5.96 -14.63 -16.35
CA PRO A 11 -4.88 -15.21 -15.57
C PRO A 11 -5.42 -15.92 -14.31
N THR A 12 -4.71 -16.96 -13.87
CA THR A 12 -5.04 -17.72 -12.67
C THR A 12 -4.02 -17.43 -11.59
N ILE A 13 -4.50 -17.13 -10.37
CA ILE A 13 -3.66 -16.95 -9.19
C ILE A 13 -3.66 -18.25 -8.39
N THR A 14 -2.50 -18.68 -7.93
CA THR A 14 -2.30 -19.88 -7.10
C THR A 14 -1.35 -19.61 -5.95
N GLY A 15 -1.44 -20.40 -4.86
CA GLY A 15 -0.55 -20.30 -3.70
C GLY A 15 -0.98 -19.30 -2.65
N SER A 16 -2.10 -18.60 -2.82
CA SER A 16 -2.62 -17.69 -1.79
C SER A 16 -3.19 -18.45 -0.60
N LYS A 17 -3.04 -17.85 0.60
CA LYS A 17 -3.66 -18.33 1.84
C LYS A 17 -4.96 -17.56 2.09
N LEU A 18 -5.89 -18.18 2.79
CA LEU A 18 -7.15 -17.52 3.20
C LEU A 18 -6.91 -16.34 4.15
N ARG A 19 -5.81 -16.35 4.90
CA ARG A 19 -5.43 -15.30 5.86
C ARG A 19 -3.92 -15.14 5.92
N TYR A 20 -3.47 -13.90 6.12
CA TYR A 20 -2.09 -13.57 6.40
C TYR A 20 -1.98 -12.74 7.68
N GLN A 21 -0.86 -12.94 8.39
CA GLN A 21 -0.44 -12.14 9.55
C GLN A 21 0.70 -11.20 9.15
N ILE A 22 0.91 -10.16 9.96
CA ILE A 22 2.11 -9.32 9.82
C ILE A 22 3.34 -10.19 10.07
N GLY A 23 4.28 -10.16 9.13
CA GLY A 23 5.48 -10.98 9.17
C GLY A 23 5.43 -12.25 8.33
N ASP A 24 4.25 -12.70 7.90
CA ASP A 24 4.11 -13.81 6.98
C ASP A 24 4.76 -13.52 5.63
N ARG A 25 5.16 -14.58 4.93
CA ARG A 25 5.60 -14.51 3.54
C ARG A 25 4.42 -14.79 2.63
N VAL A 26 4.12 -13.86 1.74
CA VAL A 26 3.24 -14.06 0.58
C VAL A 26 4.11 -14.61 -0.53
N GLN A 27 3.74 -15.78 -1.03
CA GLN A 27 4.37 -16.42 -2.18
C GLN A 27 3.23 -16.95 -3.06
N VAL A 28 2.92 -16.22 -4.11
CA VAL A 28 1.81 -16.50 -5.01
C VAL A 28 2.28 -16.45 -6.44
N ASN A 29 1.73 -17.33 -7.26
CA ASN A 29 2.05 -17.40 -8.67
C ASN A 29 0.84 -17.00 -9.52
N CYS A 30 1.08 -16.24 -10.57
CA CYS A 30 0.10 -15.91 -11.59
C CYS A 30 0.48 -16.60 -12.91
N THR A 31 -0.44 -17.32 -13.50
CA THR A 31 -0.23 -18.04 -14.77
C THR A 31 -1.24 -17.58 -15.79
N SER A 32 -0.77 -17.21 -17.00
CA SER A 32 -1.63 -16.87 -18.13
C SER A 32 -2.24 -18.11 -18.78
N GLY A 33 -3.33 -17.93 -19.52
CA GLY A 33 -3.73 -18.91 -20.52
C GLY A 33 -2.74 -18.97 -21.67
N ARG A 34 -2.82 -20.03 -22.49
CA ARG A 34 -2.01 -20.21 -23.70
C ARG A 34 -2.30 -19.12 -24.71
N SER A 35 -1.27 -18.52 -25.29
CA SER A 35 -1.39 -17.43 -26.25
C SER A 35 -0.21 -17.36 -27.21
N ARG A 36 -0.39 -16.60 -28.27
CA ARG A 36 0.68 -16.21 -29.19
C ARG A 36 0.41 -14.79 -29.68
N PRO A 37 1.28 -13.81 -29.40
CA PRO A 37 2.52 -13.91 -28.61
C PRO A 37 2.25 -14.20 -27.13
N ALA A 38 3.32 -14.47 -26.38
CA ALA A 38 3.29 -14.68 -24.94
C ALA A 38 2.62 -13.51 -24.21
N THR A 39 1.81 -13.82 -23.22
CA THR A 39 1.13 -12.81 -22.39
C THR A 39 2.12 -12.13 -21.45
N ARG A 40 2.05 -10.81 -21.32
CA ARG A 40 2.75 -10.07 -20.27
C ARG A 40 1.91 -10.09 -18.99
N LEU A 41 2.54 -10.42 -17.88
CA LEU A 41 1.90 -10.41 -16.55
C LEU A 41 2.45 -9.26 -15.71
N ALA A 42 1.57 -8.69 -14.88
CA ALA A 42 1.94 -7.67 -13.90
C ALA A 42 1.15 -7.88 -12.60
N TRP A 43 1.85 -7.76 -11.47
CA TRP A 43 1.24 -7.84 -10.15
C TRP A 43 0.96 -6.47 -9.55
N TYR A 44 -0.19 -6.38 -8.87
CA TYR A 44 -0.61 -5.21 -8.08
C TYR A 44 -0.97 -5.66 -6.68
N VAL A 45 -0.51 -4.90 -5.70
CA VAL A 45 -0.82 -5.07 -4.28
C VAL A 45 -1.64 -3.85 -3.83
N ASN A 46 -2.89 -4.07 -3.43
CA ASN A 46 -3.83 -3.00 -3.06
C ASN A 46 -4.02 -1.92 -4.14
N GLY A 47 -3.95 -2.30 -5.42
CA GLY A 47 -4.09 -1.40 -6.55
C GLY A 47 -2.80 -0.69 -6.98
N GLU A 48 -1.70 -0.86 -6.25
CA GLU A 48 -0.39 -0.32 -6.61
C GLU A 48 0.49 -1.38 -7.27
N PRO A 49 1.29 -1.05 -8.30
CA PRO A 49 2.20 -2.00 -8.91
C PRO A 49 3.14 -2.62 -7.86
N ALA A 50 3.33 -3.93 -7.93
CA ALA A 50 4.27 -4.61 -7.05
C ALA A 50 5.70 -4.13 -7.34
N PRO A 51 6.52 -3.89 -6.28
CA PRO A 51 7.90 -3.47 -6.48
C PRO A 51 8.72 -4.56 -7.18
N PRO A 52 9.67 -4.21 -8.05
CA PRO A 52 10.50 -5.20 -8.76
C PRO A 52 11.21 -6.20 -7.85
N ALA A 53 11.61 -5.77 -6.66
CA ALA A 53 12.26 -6.63 -5.66
C ALA A 53 11.36 -7.74 -5.08
N ALA A 54 10.05 -7.64 -5.30
CA ALA A 54 9.07 -8.64 -4.87
C ALA A 54 8.66 -9.57 -6.03
N LEU A 55 9.18 -9.38 -7.23
CA LEU A 55 8.87 -10.18 -8.41
C LEU A 55 10.03 -11.10 -8.75
N GLN A 56 9.71 -12.37 -8.99
CA GLN A 56 10.68 -13.28 -9.60
C GLN A 56 10.70 -13.06 -11.13
N PRO A 57 11.76 -13.47 -11.83
CA PRO A 57 11.79 -13.43 -13.28
C PRO A 57 10.60 -14.20 -13.88
N PRO A 58 9.94 -13.67 -14.93
CA PRO A 58 8.85 -14.38 -15.57
C PRO A 58 9.36 -15.64 -16.25
N VAL A 59 8.59 -16.73 -16.14
CA VAL A 59 8.87 -18.01 -16.79
C VAL A 59 7.92 -18.18 -17.97
N HIS A 60 8.46 -18.52 -19.12
CA HIS A 60 7.71 -18.82 -20.34
C HIS A 60 7.81 -20.30 -20.67
N GLU A 61 6.68 -20.94 -20.91
CA GLU A 61 6.58 -22.33 -21.33
C GLU A 61 5.95 -22.39 -22.72
N THR A 62 6.67 -22.98 -23.69
CA THR A 62 6.17 -23.19 -25.03
C THR A 62 5.55 -24.58 -25.15
N HIS A 63 4.33 -24.65 -25.64
CA HIS A 63 3.58 -25.89 -25.83
C HIS A 63 3.77 -26.47 -27.25
N PRO A 64 3.45 -27.77 -27.47
CA PRO A 64 3.59 -28.42 -28.79
C PRO A 64 2.76 -27.75 -29.89
N ASP A 65 1.67 -27.05 -29.53
CA ASP A 65 0.82 -26.28 -30.45
C ASP A 65 1.42 -24.91 -30.83
N GLY A 66 2.63 -24.60 -30.34
CA GLY A 66 3.32 -23.32 -30.59
C GLY A 66 2.76 -22.15 -29.78
N LEU A 67 1.82 -22.40 -28.87
CA LEU A 67 1.34 -21.39 -27.91
C LEU A 67 2.24 -21.34 -26.67
N GLU A 68 2.22 -20.22 -25.99
CA GLU A 68 3.05 -19.95 -24.81
C GLU A 68 2.19 -19.64 -23.60
N THR A 69 2.62 -20.15 -22.45
CA THR A 69 2.10 -19.81 -21.12
C THR A 69 3.16 -18.98 -20.39
N THR A 70 2.76 -17.90 -19.76
CA THR A 70 3.64 -17.09 -18.91
C THR A 70 3.24 -17.26 -17.46
N SER A 71 4.24 -17.43 -16.59
CA SER A 71 4.07 -17.45 -15.13
C SER A 71 4.90 -16.36 -14.49
N LEU A 72 4.36 -15.69 -13.48
CA LEU A 72 5.04 -14.64 -12.73
C LEU A 72 4.75 -14.81 -11.24
N GLU A 73 5.81 -15.03 -10.46
CA GLU A 73 5.71 -15.18 -9.00
C GLU A 73 5.88 -13.83 -8.31
N LEU A 74 5.03 -13.60 -7.29
CA LEU A 74 5.10 -12.48 -6.36
C LEU A 74 5.48 -13.02 -4.98
N ASP A 75 6.60 -12.52 -4.44
CA ASP A 75 7.17 -12.95 -3.17
C ASP A 75 7.54 -11.74 -2.31
N PHE A 76 6.85 -11.56 -1.18
CA PHE A 76 7.18 -10.49 -0.23
C PHE A 76 6.76 -10.83 1.20
N LYS A 77 7.37 -10.14 2.18
CA LYS A 77 6.98 -10.22 3.58
C LYS A 77 5.89 -9.21 3.90
N VAL A 78 4.81 -9.69 4.53
CA VAL A 78 3.66 -8.87 4.93
C VAL A 78 4.08 -7.85 5.99
N LYS A 79 3.70 -6.59 5.78
CA LYS A 79 3.90 -5.46 6.69
C LYS A 79 2.54 -4.82 7.02
N PRO A 80 2.41 -4.06 8.13
CA PRO A 80 1.14 -3.41 8.49
C PRO A 80 0.54 -2.58 7.35
N LYS A 81 1.37 -1.90 6.57
CA LYS A 81 0.96 -1.07 5.42
C LYS A 81 0.27 -1.84 4.29
N HIS A 82 0.45 -3.16 4.24
CA HIS A 82 -0.16 -3.99 3.20
C HIS A 82 -1.63 -4.33 3.50
N PHE A 83 -2.10 -4.10 4.73
CA PHE A 83 -3.52 -4.25 5.04
C PHE A 83 -4.24 -2.92 4.94
N ARG A 84 -5.16 -2.81 3.97
CA ARG A 84 -6.06 -1.66 3.83
C ARG A 84 -7.45 -2.08 4.33
N ARG A 85 -7.96 -1.44 5.38
CA ARG A 85 -9.24 -1.78 6.04
C ARG A 85 -9.31 -3.25 6.53
N GLY A 86 -8.14 -3.86 6.79
CA GLY A 86 -8.05 -5.25 7.23
C GLY A 86 -7.89 -6.27 6.10
N ASP A 87 -7.87 -5.85 4.83
CA ASP A 87 -7.72 -6.73 3.68
C ASP A 87 -6.42 -6.46 2.92
N LEU A 88 -5.87 -7.52 2.36
CA LEU A 88 -4.76 -7.51 1.40
C LEU A 88 -5.31 -7.96 0.05
N LYS A 89 -5.26 -7.08 -0.95
CA LYS A 89 -5.71 -7.39 -2.31
C LYS A 89 -4.53 -7.68 -3.22
N LEU A 90 -4.56 -8.82 -3.86
CA LEU A 90 -3.57 -9.28 -4.82
C LEU A 90 -4.23 -9.38 -6.19
N LYS A 91 -3.75 -8.59 -7.15
CA LYS A 91 -4.31 -8.57 -8.51
C LYS A 91 -3.22 -8.89 -9.51
N CYS A 92 -3.48 -9.86 -10.36
CA CYS A 92 -2.66 -10.17 -11.52
C CYS A 92 -3.34 -9.65 -12.79
N LEU A 93 -2.61 -8.90 -13.58
CA LEU A 93 -3.03 -8.37 -14.88
C LEU A 93 -2.27 -9.09 -15.99
N ALA A 94 -3.00 -9.58 -16.98
CA ALA A 94 -2.49 -10.22 -18.18
C ALA A 94 -2.80 -9.37 -19.41
N THR A 95 -1.78 -9.09 -20.24
CA THR A 95 -1.92 -8.23 -21.42
C THR A 95 -1.19 -8.80 -22.63
N ILE A 96 -1.75 -8.57 -23.83
CA ILE A 96 -1.07 -8.80 -25.12
C ILE A 96 -1.28 -7.53 -25.95
N ALA A 97 -0.28 -6.68 -26.00
CA ALA A 97 -0.32 -5.39 -26.67
C ALA A 97 -1.65 -4.64 -26.36
N THR A 98 -2.35 -4.21 -27.41
CA THR A 98 -3.67 -3.50 -27.30
C THR A 98 -4.88 -4.42 -27.50
N VAL A 99 -4.65 -5.73 -27.78
CA VAL A 99 -5.72 -6.64 -28.22
C VAL A 99 -6.28 -7.53 -27.12
N TYR A 100 -5.55 -7.65 -26.01
CA TYR A 100 -5.99 -8.45 -24.86
C TYR A 100 -5.63 -7.79 -23.55
N TRP A 101 -6.63 -7.74 -22.63
CA TRP A 101 -6.46 -7.21 -21.30
C TRP A 101 -7.44 -7.91 -20.35
N ARG A 102 -6.93 -8.70 -19.42
CA ARG A 102 -7.71 -9.43 -18.42
C ARG A 102 -6.97 -9.42 -17.08
N SER A 103 -7.73 -9.42 -16.00
CA SER A 103 -7.15 -9.51 -14.65
C SER A 103 -7.93 -10.49 -13.79
N ASN A 104 -7.22 -11.03 -12.79
CA ASN A 104 -7.81 -11.76 -11.67
C ASN A 104 -7.34 -11.11 -10.37
N GLU A 105 -8.22 -11.06 -9.38
CA GLU A 105 -7.96 -10.42 -8.08
C GLU A 105 -8.41 -11.33 -6.95
N GLU A 106 -7.56 -11.49 -5.95
CA GLU A 106 -7.88 -12.16 -4.70
C GLU A 106 -7.79 -11.17 -3.54
N SER A 107 -8.79 -11.21 -2.66
CA SER A 107 -8.82 -10.44 -1.42
C SER A 107 -8.62 -11.36 -0.25
N VAL A 108 -7.54 -11.16 0.50
CA VAL A 108 -7.17 -11.99 1.63
C VAL A 108 -7.29 -11.19 2.92
N GLN A 109 -7.94 -11.77 3.92
CA GLN A 109 -8.12 -11.11 5.20
C GLN A 109 -6.81 -11.10 6.00
N GLY A 110 -6.49 -9.94 6.58
CA GLY A 110 -5.49 -9.83 7.64
C GLY A 110 -6.07 -10.31 8.97
N GLU A 111 -5.27 -10.98 9.77
CA GLU A 111 -5.67 -11.27 11.15
C GLU A 111 -5.79 -9.96 11.91
N ARG A 112 -6.98 -9.69 12.45
CA ARG A 112 -7.21 -8.54 13.34
C ARG A 112 -6.30 -8.70 14.55
N MET A 113 -5.38 -7.78 14.75
CA MET A 113 -4.65 -7.71 16.02
C MET A 113 -5.65 -7.52 17.15
N LYS A 114 -5.88 -8.54 17.96
CA LYS A 114 -6.76 -8.50 19.14
C LYS A 114 -6.42 -7.38 20.14
N GLY A 115 -5.22 -6.75 20.00
CA GLY A 115 -4.77 -5.64 20.85
C GLY A 115 -5.35 -4.27 20.49
N TYR A 116 -5.71 -4.01 19.23
CA TYR A 116 -6.18 -2.67 18.80
C TYR A 116 -7.64 -2.41 19.19
N ALA A 117 -8.47 -3.45 19.26
CA ALA A 117 -9.86 -3.33 19.71
C ALA A 117 -9.92 -3.03 21.23
N ARG A 118 -9.05 -3.64 22.03
CA ARG A 118 -9.02 -3.43 23.48
C ARG A 118 -8.57 -2.04 23.90
N SER A 119 -7.67 -1.42 23.13
CA SER A 119 -7.23 -0.04 23.40
C SER A 119 -8.34 0.97 23.10
N ARG A 120 -9.23 0.69 22.14
CA ARG A 120 -10.32 1.58 21.78
C ARG A 120 -11.47 1.50 22.77
N GLU A 121 -11.78 0.33 23.29
CA GLU A 121 -12.78 0.17 24.36
C GLU A 121 -12.31 0.80 25.69
N LEU A 122 -11.03 0.70 26.00
CA LEU A 122 -10.47 1.35 27.20
C LEU A 122 -10.47 2.89 27.10
N SER A 123 -10.26 3.46 25.91
CA SER A 123 -10.30 4.90 25.69
C SER A 123 -11.73 5.45 25.66
N GLU A 124 -12.69 4.70 25.15
CA GLU A 124 -14.12 5.08 25.19
C GLU A 124 -14.73 4.91 26.59
N GLY A 125 -14.28 3.92 27.36
CA GLY A 125 -14.65 3.75 28.76
C GLY A 125 -14.15 4.87 29.67
N ALA A 126 -12.92 5.31 29.47
CA ALA A 126 -12.33 6.44 30.21
C ALA A 126 -13.06 7.76 29.91
N SER A 127 -13.41 8.00 28.65
CA SER A 127 -14.15 9.21 28.26
C SER A 127 -15.59 9.27 28.79
N ARG A 128 -16.20 8.12 29.07
CA ARG A 128 -17.53 8.05 29.69
C ARG A 128 -17.49 8.23 31.19
N ALA A 129 -16.46 7.72 31.86
CA ALA A 129 -16.29 7.91 33.30
C ALA A 129 -16.09 9.37 33.69
N ASP A 130 -15.33 10.12 32.89
CA ASP A 130 -15.11 11.57 33.10
C ASP A 130 -16.37 12.42 32.91
N ARG A 131 -17.29 12.00 32.02
CA ARG A 131 -18.54 12.75 31.81
C ARG A 131 -19.57 12.57 32.93
N VAL A 132 -19.50 11.51 33.70
CA VAL A 132 -20.45 11.25 34.79
C VAL A 132 -20.06 12.04 36.07
N GLN A 133 -18.78 12.37 36.23
CA GLN A 133 -18.33 13.16 37.39
C GLN A 133 -18.50 14.68 37.24
N ALA A 134 -18.73 15.18 36.02
CA ALA A 134 -18.94 16.63 35.79
C ALA A 134 -20.37 17.12 36.07
N ALA A 135 -21.32 16.24 36.37
CA ALA A 135 -22.74 16.60 36.56
C ALA A 135 -23.18 16.78 38.03
N GLY A 136 -22.27 16.77 38.99
CA GLY A 136 -22.65 16.82 40.39
C GLY A 136 -21.77 17.70 41.27
N LYS A 137 -21.68 19.01 41.04
CA LYS A 137 -21.32 20.00 42.07
C LYS A 137 -21.83 21.41 41.69
N HIS A 138 -23.06 21.65 42.03
CA HIS A 138 -23.51 23.04 42.25
C HIS A 138 -23.03 23.48 43.63
N GLY A 139 -22.33 24.62 43.71
CA GLY A 139 -22.12 25.32 44.94
C GLY A 139 -20.72 25.89 45.10
N ALA A 140 -20.62 27.16 44.90
CA ALA A 140 -19.71 28.16 45.44
C ALA A 140 -18.95 28.94 44.37
N ALA A 141 -19.33 30.21 44.24
CA ALA A 141 -18.62 31.19 43.41
C ALA A 141 -17.24 31.50 44.02
N PRO A 142 -16.16 31.49 43.24
CA PRO A 142 -14.89 32.04 43.69
C PRO A 142 -14.81 33.54 43.38
N ARG A 143 -14.40 34.27 44.38
CA ARG A 143 -14.03 35.69 44.38
C ARG A 143 -13.02 36.01 43.30
N ALA A 144 -13.25 37.11 42.60
CA ALA A 144 -12.33 37.74 41.67
C ALA A 144 -11.01 38.13 42.36
N LEU A 145 -9.90 37.74 41.78
CA LEU A 145 -8.56 38.26 42.05
C LEU A 145 -8.13 39.21 40.92
N PRO A 146 -7.41 40.27 41.22
CA PRO A 146 -7.13 41.35 40.27
C PRO A 146 -6.05 40.97 39.25
N ALA A 147 -6.25 41.45 38.04
CA ALA A 147 -5.33 41.35 36.93
C ALA A 147 -4.01 42.07 37.18
N LEU A 148 -2.90 41.42 36.96
CA LEU A 148 -1.56 42.00 36.81
C LEU A 148 -1.25 42.26 35.35
N PRO A 149 -0.63 43.39 35.00
CA PRO A 149 -0.37 43.76 33.62
C PRO A 149 0.85 43.03 33.03
N LEU A 150 0.71 42.61 31.79
CA LEU A 150 1.80 42.12 30.93
C LEU A 150 2.75 43.24 30.55
N PRO A 151 4.05 43.01 30.53
CA PRO A 151 4.96 43.85 29.75
C PRO A 151 5.04 43.39 28.31
N ALA A 152 4.79 44.32 27.42
CA ALA A 152 5.07 44.26 26.01
C ALA A 152 6.57 44.23 25.73
N LEU A 153 7.02 43.31 24.94
CA LEU A 153 8.31 43.35 24.24
C LEU A 153 8.15 42.87 22.81
N LEU A 154 8.09 43.84 21.92
CA LEU A 154 8.39 43.79 20.47
C LEU A 154 9.84 44.22 20.25
N PRO A 155 10.38 44.18 19.04
CA PRO A 155 10.77 43.04 18.17
C PRO A 155 12.26 43.08 17.85
N ALA A 156 12.84 42.02 17.40
CA ALA A 156 14.13 42.07 16.75
C ALA A 156 14.06 41.43 15.36
N LEU A 157 14.05 42.29 14.41
CA LEU A 157 14.30 42.24 13.00
C LEU A 157 15.80 41.98 12.75
N ALA A 158 16.18 41.03 11.93
CA ALA A 158 17.38 40.97 11.11
C ALA A 158 17.34 39.66 10.31
N LEU A 159 17.05 39.68 9.02
CA LEU A 159 17.97 39.95 7.92
C LEU A 159 19.23 39.08 7.92
N LEU A 160 19.24 38.04 7.09
CA LEU A 160 20.42 37.66 6.33
C LEU A 160 20.00 36.96 5.03
N LEU A 161 20.23 37.77 4.00
CA LEU A 161 20.19 37.48 2.58
C LEU A 161 21.32 36.53 2.16
N ALA A 162 21.01 35.70 1.14
CA ALA A 162 21.86 35.35 0.01
C ALA A 162 23.12 34.51 0.28
N HIS A 163 23.14 33.36 -0.34
CA HIS A 163 24.26 32.98 -1.24
C HIS A 163 23.73 32.06 -2.33
N ALA A 164 23.51 32.68 -3.48
CA ALA A 164 23.51 32.02 -4.77
C ALA A 164 24.96 31.96 -5.25
N ALA A 165 25.37 30.85 -5.81
CA ALA A 165 26.41 30.69 -6.82
C ALA A 165 26.49 29.19 -7.13
N ALA A 166 25.97 28.72 -8.24
CA ALA A 166 26.61 28.67 -9.53
C ALA A 166 27.95 27.90 -9.53
N ASN A 167 27.89 26.69 -10.09
CA ASN A 167 28.98 26.29 -10.97
C ASN A 167 28.54 25.21 -11.98
N PRO A 168 28.65 25.52 -13.28
CA PRO A 168 28.55 24.54 -14.34
C PRO A 168 29.97 24.14 -14.78
N THR A 169 30.27 22.86 -14.88
CA THR A 169 31.35 22.39 -15.73
C THR A 169 30.92 21.17 -16.51
N MET A 170 30.49 21.44 -17.71
CA MET A 170 30.66 20.60 -18.88
C MET A 170 32.12 20.13 -18.98
N ARG A 171 32.33 18.84 -19.18
CA ARG A 171 33.42 18.35 -20.03
C ARG A 171 32.94 17.17 -20.86
N LEU A 172 32.73 17.47 -22.12
CA LEU A 172 32.89 16.56 -23.24
C LEU A 172 34.35 16.13 -23.29
N ASN A 173 34.58 14.83 -23.52
CA ASN A 173 35.79 14.41 -24.21
C ASN A 173 35.51 13.13 -24.99
N THR A 174 35.61 13.29 -26.28
CA THR A 174 35.99 12.41 -27.41
C THR A 174 36.06 10.92 -27.16
#